data_be8a77633a333fb1f1eb0f6b068799b3
#
_entry.id   be8a77633a333fb1f1eb0f6b068799b3
#
_cell.length_a   1.000
_cell.length_b   1.000
_cell.length_c   1.000
_cell.angle_alpha   90.00
_cell.angle_beta   90.00
_cell.angle_gamma   90.00
#
_symmetry.space_group_name_H-M   'P 1'
#
loop_
_entity.id
_entity.type
_entity.pdbx_description
1 polymer ?
#
loop_
_entity_poly.entity_id
_entity_poly.type
_entity_poly.pdbx_seq_one_letter_code
_entity_poly.pdbx_strand_id
1 'polypeptide(L)'
;MAVPFDQRSDLIWLDGKLIPTVECKISVLTHGLHYASCVFEGERAYGGEIFRGTEHSERLKRSAQLMDFEIPYSVAEIDAAKRLVLEKNNQKDAYVRPLAWRGSEQLGVSAQNNKIHLAIATWEWPSYFDPAQRLKGIRLDLAEYRRPDPKTAPALAKAAGLYMICTISKHRAEKRGYADAMMLDWQGRVAECTGANIFFIKDGKIYTPTADCFLAGITRATAIALAKRHNIEVIERRIVPEELSSSSECFITGTAAEVTAVSQIADWTFTPGRITQQLMNDYTAEVQPKGKAAAA
;
A
#
# COMPACT_ATOMS: atom_id res chain seq x y z
N MET A 1 -9.54 -18.10 16.00
CA MET A 1 -8.32 -17.35 15.63
C MET A 1 -8.02 -17.66 14.17
N ALA A 2 -7.56 -16.69 13.39
CA ALA A 2 -7.13 -16.96 12.02
C ALA A 2 -5.90 -17.88 12.01
N VAL A 3 -5.80 -18.76 11.01
CA VAL A 3 -4.62 -19.63 10.84
C VAL A 3 -3.38 -18.76 10.59
N PRO A 4 -2.27 -18.93 11.33
CA PRO A 4 -1.02 -18.21 11.06
C PRO A 4 -0.56 -18.39 9.62
N PHE A 5 0.05 -17.34 9.04
CA PHE A 5 0.42 -17.34 7.62
C PHE A 5 1.38 -18.48 7.24
N ASP A 6 2.28 -18.89 8.14
CA ASP A 6 3.24 -19.97 7.95
C ASP A 6 2.64 -21.40 8.12
N GLN A 7 1.38 -21.50 8.54
CA GLN A 7 0.64 -22.75 8.73
C GLN A 7 -0.48 -22.94 7.71
N ARG A 8 -0.57 -22.06 6.71
CA ARG A 8 -1.61 -22.11 5.69
C ARG A 8 -1.32 -23.25 4.68
N SER A 9 -2.39 -23.83 4.16
CA SER A 9 -2.32 -24.92 3.17
C SER A 9 -2.33 -24.46 1.72
N ASP A 10 -2.43 -23.14 1.47
CA ASP A 10 -2.42 -22.56 0.13
C ASP A 10 -1.00 -22.61 -0.51
N LEU A 11 -0.95 -22.26 -1.79
CA LEU A 11 0.27 -22.29 -2.59
C LEU A 11 0.87 -20.87 -2.68
N ILE A 12 2.20 -20.83 -2.71
CA ILE A 12 3.00 -19.65 -3.05
C ILE A 12 3.74 -19.93 -4.35
N TRP A 13 3.80 -18.96 -5.25
CA TRP A 13 4.74 -19.00 -6.36
C TRP A 13 6.10 -18.49 -5.87
N LEU A 14 7.14 -19.30 -6.02
CA LEU A 14 8.50 -18.97 -5.65
C LEU A 14 9.44 -19.36 -6.79
N ASP A 15 10.16 -18.38 -7.34
CA ASP A 15 11.21 -18.56 -8.36
C ASP A 15 10.81 -19.48 -9.53
N GLY A 16 9.61 -19.30 -10.06
CA GLY A 16 9.09 -20.06 -11.20
C GLY A 16 8.28 -21.31 -10.84
N LYS A 17 8.08 -21.62 -9.55
CA LYS A 17 7.38 -22.83 -9.10
C LYS A 17 6.29 -22.52 -8.11
N LEU A 18 5.21 -23.26 -8.16
CA LEU A 18 4.21 -23.32 -7.09
C LEU A 18 4.66 -24.31 -6.04
N ILE A 19 4.71 -23.88 -4.79
CA ILE A 19 5.04 -24.69 -3.62
C ILE A 19 4.03 -24.47 -2.51
N PRO A 20 3.79 -25.49 -1.65
CA PRO A 20 2.97 -25.29 -0.45
C PRO A 20 3.55 -24.21 0.45
N THR A 21 2.70 -23.37 1.03
CA THR A 21 3.12 -22.28 1.94
C THR A 21 4.00 -22.79 3.09
N VAL A 22 3.66 -23.94 3.66
CA VAL A 22 4.43 -24.56 4.77
C VAL A 22 5.85 -25.01 4.37
N GLU A 23 6.12 -25.19 3.08
CA GLU A 23 7.42 -25.53 2.52
C GLU A 23 8.21 -24.28 2.08
N CYS A 24 7.58 -23.12 1.98
CA CYS A 24 8.22 -21.87 1.57
C CYS A 24 9.10 -21.33 2.70
N LYS A 25 10.31 -21.86 2.81
CA LYS A 25 11.29 -21.49 3.84
C LYS A 25 12.51 -20.83 3.20
N ILE A 26 13.04 -19.83 3.87
CA ILE A 26 14.27 -19.13 3.48
C ILE A 26 15.34 -19.29 4.56
N SER A 27 16.61 -19.18 4.17
CA SER A 27 17.72 -19.19 5.13
C SER A 27 17.64 -17.96 6.04
N VAL A 28 17.96 -18.17 7.33
CA VAL A 28 18.15 -17.05 8.28
C VAL A 28 19.30 -16.14 7.89
N LEU A 29 20.21 -16.60 7.03
CA LEU A 29 21.34 -15.82 6.49
C LEU A 29 20.98 -15.08 5.19
N THR A 30 19.70 -15.00 4.85
CA THR A 30 19.23 -14.22 3.69
C THR A 30 19.56 -12.72 3.88
N HIS A 31 20.28 -12.15 2.93
CA HIS A 31 20.71 -10.74 2.96
C HIS A 31 19.55 -9.78 3.17
N GLY A 32 18.40 -10.07 2.54
CA GLY A 32 17.18 -9.27 2.72
C GLY A 32 16.71 -9.15 4.17
N LEU A 33 16.95 -10.16 5.03
CA LEU A 33 16.62 -10.14 6.46
C LEU A 33 17.58 -9.28 7.28
N HIS A 34 18.87 -9.20 6.90
CA HIS A 34 19.90 -8.49 7.66
C HIS A 34 20.04 -7.02 7.23
N TYR A 35 19.93 -6.74 5.94
CA TYR A 35 20.19 -5.43 5.35
C TYR A 35 18.97 -4.82 4.63
N ALA A 36 17.79 -5.40 4.83
CA ALA A 36 16.53 -4.95 4.23
C ALA A 36 16.55 -4.78 2.70
N SER A 37 17.44 -5.51 1.98
CA SER A 37 17.47 -5.51 0.52
C SER A 37 16.30 -6.33 -0.05
N CYS A 38 15.13 -5.76 0.12
CA CYS A 38 13.85 -6.36 -0.20
C CYS A 38 12.84 -5.28 -0.62
N VAL A 39 12.09 -5.55 -1.68
CA VAL A 39 10.96 -4.73 -2.15
C VAL A 39 9.71 -5.58 -2.26
N PHE A 40 8.56 -4.96 -2.12
CA PHE A 40 7.30 -5.68 -2.18
C PHE A 40 6.18 -4.87 -2.81
N GLU A 41 5.11 -5.56 -3.19
CA GLU A 41 3.87 -4.94 -3.59
C GLU A 41 2.70 -5.38 -2.70
N GLY A 42 1.66 -4.58 -2.73
CA GLY A 42 0.39 -4.89 -2.13
C GLY A 42 -0.71 -4.58 -3.13
N GLU A 43 -1.38 -5.61 -3.59
CA GLU A 43 -2.40 -5.54 -4.63
C GLU A 43 -3.69 -6.20 -4.13
N ARG A 44 -4.81 -5.85 -4.75
CA ARG A 44 -6.06 -6.54 -4.48
C ARG A 44 -6.65 -7.14 -5.75
N ALA A 45 -7.16 -8.36 -5.61
CA ALA A 45 -8.04 -8.96 -6.57
C ALA A 45 -9.49 -8.77 -6.12
N TYR A 46 -10.36 -8.44 -7.07
CA TYR A 46 -11.81 -8.30 -6.91
C TYR A 46 -12.48 -9.20 -7.94
N GLY A 47 -13.28 -10.17 -7.48
CA GLY A 47 -13.93 -11.12 -8.36
C GLY A 47 -12.97 -11.96 -9.24
N GLY A 48 -11.71 -12.09 -8.85
CA GLY A 48 -10.64 -12.80 -9.57
C GLY A 48 -9.75 -11.92 -10.46
N GLU A 49 -10.06 -10.64 -10.61
CA GLU A 49 -9.25 -9.70 -11.39
C GLU A 49 -8.39 -8.82 -10.47
N ILE A 50 -7.07 -8.75 -10.73
CA ILE A 50 -6.16 -7.92 -9.97
C ILE A 50 -6.26 -6.48 -10.45
N PHE A 51 -6.70 -5.60 -9.57
CA PHE A 51 -6.84 -4.19 -9.89
C PHE A 51 -5.47 -3.55 -10.13
N ARG A 52 -5.28 -2.96 -11.32
CA ARG A 52 -4.03 -2.31 -11.73
C ARG A 52 -2.79 -3.21 -11.59
N GLY A 53 -2.94 -4.52 -11.85
CA GLY A 53 -1.88 -5.50 -11.64
C GLY A 53 -0.59 -5.18 -12.38
N THR A 54 -0.66 -4.73 -13.62
CA THR A 54 0.51 -4.39 -14.45
C THR A 54 1.27 -3.19 -13.88
N GLU A 55 0.57 -2.13 -13.48
CA GLU A 55 1.20 -0.96 -12.85
C GLU A 55 1.89 -1.30 -11.53
N HIS A 56 1.36 -2.26 -10.79
CA HIS A 56 2.01 -2.79 -9.59
C HIS A 56 3.28 -3.57 -9.93
N SER A 57 3.26 -4.43 -10.97
CA SER A 57 4.46 -5.17 -11.40
C SER A 57 5.56 -4.23 -11.92
N GLU A 58 5.20 -3.20 -12.66
CA GLU A 58 6.13 -2.16 -13.10
C GLU A 58 6.74 -1.42 -11.90
N ARG A 59 5.93 -1.09 -10.89
CA ARG A 59 6.42 -0.42 -9.68
C ARG A 59 7.31 -1.33 -8.84
N LEU A 60 7.02 -2.62 -8.76
CA LEU A 60 7.89 -3.61 -8.10
C LEU A 60 9.27 -3.61 -8.72
N LYS A 61 9.36 -3.69 -10.05
CA LYS A 61 10.64 -3.64 -10.79
C LYS A 61 11.37 -2.31 -10.58
N ARG A 62 10.66 -1.18 -10.67
CA ARG A 62 11.24 0.13 -10.39
C ARG A 62 11.76 0.25 -8.95
N SER A 63 11.03 -0.29 -7.97
CA SER A 63 11.49 -0.31 -6.59
C SER A 63 12.76 -1.14 -6.41
N ALA A 64 12.88 -2.27 -7.10
CA ALA A 64 14.08 -3.09 -7.11
C ALA A 64 15.29 -2.34 -7.70
N GLN A 65 15.10 -1.65 -8.83
CA GLN A 65 16.14 -0.81 -9.45
C GLN A 65 16.62 0.31 -8.52
N LEU A 66 15.70 0.96 -7.79
CA LEU A 66 16.06 1.97 -6.78
C LEU A 66 16.82 1.37 -5.59
N MET A 67 16.71 0.06 -5.36
CA MET A 67 17.45 -0.72 -4.35
C MET A 67 18.68 -1.44 -4.95
N ASP A 68 19.09 -1.03 -6.14
CA ASP A 68 20.29 -1.55 -6.84
C ASP A 68 20.25 -3.06 -7.12
N PHE A 69 19.08 -3.58 -7.55
CA PHE A 69 18.97 -4.94 -8.06
C PHE A 69 17.85 -5.09 -9.10
N GLU A 70 17.97 -6.12 -9.93
CA GLU A 70 17.00 -6.44 -10.97
C GLU A 70 16.25 -7.74 -10.66
N ILE A 71 14.93 -7.70 -10.80
CA ILE A 71 14.07 -8.90 -10.70
C ILE A 71 14.20 -9.66 -12.03
N PRO A 72 14.61 -10.97 -12.03
CA PRO A 72 14.89 -11.73 -13.23
C PRO A 72 13.64 -12.24 -13.96
N TYR A 73 12.54 -11.49 -13.86
CA TYR A 73 11.26 -11.76 -14.51
C TYR A 73 10.74 -10.48 -15.17
N SER A 74 10.15 -10.62 -16.36
CA SER A 74 9.43 -9.56 -17.04
C SER A 74 8.13 -9.21 -16.30
N VAL A 75 7.58 -8.03 -16.58
CA VAL A 75 6.26 -7.63 -16.06
C VAL A 75 5.18 -8.66 -16.44
N ALA A 76 5.20 -9.15 -17.67
CA ALA A 76 4.23 -10.14 -18.15
C ALA A 76 4.33 -11.48 -17.40
N GLU A 77 5.54 -11.94 -17.07
CA GLU A 77 5.75 -13.16 -16.28
C GLU A 77 5.29 -12.97 -14.83
N ILE A 78 5.55 -11.81 -14.23
CA ILE A 78 5.05 -11.48 -12.88
C ILE A 78 3.51 -11.47 -12.88
N ASP A 79 2.89 -10.82 -13.86
CA ASP A 79 1.43 -10.77 -13.99
C ASP A 79 0.81 -12.14 -14.21
N ALA A 80 1.46 -13.00 -15.02
CA ALA A 80 1.02 -14.38 -15.20
C ALA A 80 1.12 -15.19 -13.92
N ALA A 81 2.23 -15.06 -13.18
CA ALA A 81 2.44 -15.74 -11.91
C ALA A 81 1.41 -15.32 -10.84
N LYS A 82 1.07 -14.03 -10.74
CA LYS A 82 0.03 -13.55 -9.82
C LYS A 82 -1.33 -14.18 -10.12
N ARG A 83 -1.74 -14.21 -11.40
CA ARG A 83 -2.99 -14.86 -11.83
C ARG A 83 -2.99 -16.35 -11.53
N LEU A 84 -1.87 -17.02 -11.81
CA LEU A 84 -1.71 -18.46 -11.54
C LEU A 84 -1.90 -18.79 -10.05
N VAL A 85 -1.32 -17.99 -9.14
CA VAL A 85 -1.47 -18.21 -7.68
C VAL A 85 -2.93 -18.04 -7.25
N LEU A 86 -3.61 -16.99 -7.70
CA LEU A 86 -5.03 -16.77 -7.40
C LEU A 86 -5.89 -17.93 -7.88
N GLU A 87 -5.68 -18.39 -9.12
CA GLU A 87 -6.40 -19.52 -9.72
C GLU A 87 -6.18 -20.81 -8.92
N LYS A 88 -4.92 -21.16 -8.63
CA LYS A 88 -4.58 -22.40 -7.93
C LYS A 88 -5.01 -22.42 -6.47
N ASN A 89 -5.12 -21.25 -5.84
CA ASN A 89 -5.70 -21.10 -4.50
C ASN A 89 -7.23 -20.90 -4.51
N ASN A 90 -7.87 -20.89 -5.68
CA ASN A 90 -9.31 -20.67 -5.83
C ASN A 90 -9.80 -19.38 -5.12
N GLN A 91 -9.01 -18.31 -5.19
CA GLN A 91 -9.28 -17.05 -4.51
C GLN A 91 -9.80 -16.02 -5.51
N LYS A 92 -10.91 -15.35 -5.18
CA LYS A 92 -11.52 -14.29 -5.99
C LYS A 92 -11.33 -12.91 -5.41
N ASP A 93 -11.59 -12.77 -4.13
CA ASP A 93 -11.39 -11.51 -3.38
C ASP A 93 -10.19 -11.72 -2.46
N ALA A 94 -9.05 -11.21 -2.87
CA ALA A 94 -7.78 -11.55 -2.25
C ALA A 94 -6.80 -10.37 -2.20
N TYR A 95 -5.94 -10.43 -1.22
CA TYR A 95 -4.71 -9.64 -1.21
C TYR A 95 -3.62 -10.41 -1.96
N VAL A 96 -2.86 -9.72 -2.79
CA VAL A 96 -1.75 -10.29 -3.56
C VAL A 96 -0.46 -9.58 -3.14
N ARG A 97 0.53 -10.36 -2.71
CA ARG A 97 1.81 -9.89 -2.17
C ARG A 97 2.99 -10.42 -2.96
N PRO A 98 3.40 -9.74 -4.04
CA PRO A 98 4.73 -9.96 -4.63
C PRO A 98 5.81 -9.43 -3.68
N LEU A 99 6.90 -10.18 -3.57
CA LEU A 99 8.06 -9.87 -2.72
C LEU A 99 9.33 -10.29 -3.44
N ALA A 100 10.29 -9.37 -3.62
CA ALA A 100 11.59 -9.67 -4.21
C ALA A 100 12.72 -9.26 -3.27
N TRP A 101 13.76 -10.11 -3.14
CA TRP A 101 14.84 -9.90 -2.19
C TRP A 101 16.18 -10.52 -2.65
N ARG A 102 17.29 -10.03 -2.09
CA ARG A 102 18.61 -10.64 -2.23
C ARG A 102 18.73 -11.90 -1.36
N GLY A 103 19.22 -12.98 -1.94
CA GLY A 103 19.41 -14.29 -1.30
C GLY A 103 20.53 -14.34 -0.25
N SER A 104 21.15 -15.51 -0.11
CA SER A 104 22.06 -15.82 1.00
C SER A 104 23.48 -16.21 0.54
N GLU A 105 23.85 -15.95 -0.71
CA GLU A 105 25.16 -16.31 -1.25
C GLU A 105 26.29 -15.49 -0.63
N GLN A 106 26.02 -14.22 -0.30
CA GLN A 106 26.94 -13.32 0.38
C GLN A 106 26.22 -12.57 1.49
N LEU A 107 26.85 -12.37 2.64
CA LEU A 107 26.29 -11.70 3.81
C LEU A 107 27.13 -10.48 4.25
N GLY A 108 27.84 -9.83 3.37
CA GLY A 108 28.44 -8.53 3.62
C GLY A 108 27.51 -7.38 3.23
N VAL A 109 27.88 -6.14 3.53
CA VAL A 109 27.14 -4.95 3.03
C VAL A 109 27.05 -4.97 1.50
N SER A 110 28.14 -5.35 0.82
CA SER A 110 28.16 -5.65 -0.60
C SER A 110 27.64 -7.07 -0.84
N ALA A 111 26.63 -7.20 -1.69
CA ALA A 111 26.00 -8.48 -2.03
C ALA A 111 25.54 -8.50 -3.50
N GLN A 112 26.40 -7.99 -4.40
CA GLN A 112 26.08 -7.82 -5.82
C GLN A 112 25.87 -9.16 -6.55
N ASN A 113 26.54 -10.22 -6.09
CA ASN A 113 26.46 -11.55 -6.70
C ASN A 113 25.35 -12.43 -6.09
N ASN A 114 24.55 -11.89 -5.16
CA ASN A 114 23.45 -12.65 -4.61
C ASN A 114 22.35 -12.86 -5.64
N LYS A 115 21.82 -14.07 -5.66
CA LYS A 115 20.61 -14.39 -6.41
C LYS A 115 19.46 -13.49 -5.95
N ILE A 116 18.69 -13.02 -6.90
CA ILE A 116 17.44 -12.30 -6.61
C ILE A 116 16.30 -13.29 -6.68
N HIS A 117 15.57 -13.39 -5.59
CA HIS A 117 14.38 -14.21 -5.45
C HIS A 117 13.11 -13.40 -5.64
N LEU A 118 12.07 -14.05 -6.15
CA LEU A 118 10.73 -13.50 -6.25
C LEU A 118 9.73 -14.52 -5.70
N ALA A 119 8.92 -14.09 -4.74
CA ALA A 119 7.76 -14.84 -4.25
C ALA A 119 6.48 -14.06 -4.48
N ILE A 120 5.38 -14.78 -4.71
CA ILE A 120 4.04 -14.21 -4.81
C ILE A 120 3.13 -15.04 -3.91
N ALA A 121 2.64 -14.42 -2.84
CA ALA A 121 1.67 -15.01 -1.93
C ALA A 121 0.31 -14.34 -2.10
N THR A 122 -0.77 -15.08 -1.85
CA THR A 122 -2.13 -14.56 -1.85
C THR A 122 -2.88 -15.04 -0.62
N TRP A 123 -3.88 -14.28 -0.19
CA TRP A 123 -4.80 -14.71 0.86
C TRP A 123 -6.13 -14.00 0.70
N GLU A 124 -7.18 -14.66 1.16
CA GLU A 124 -8.51 -14.06 1.16
C GLU A 124 -8.50 -12.74 1.90
N TRP A 125 -9.09 -11.73 1.28
CA TRP A 125 -9.23 -10.40 1.84
C TRP A 125 -10.64 -9.90 1.55
N PRO A 126 -11.61 -10.25 2.37
CA PRO A 126 -12.97 -9.77 2.19
C PRO A 126 -13.01 -8.24 2.36
N SER A 127 -14.00 -7.60 1.77
CA SER A 127 -14.22 -6.16 1.98
C SER A 127 -14.51 -5.92 3.47
N TYR A 128 -13.62 -5.22 4.16
CA TYR A 128 -13.60 -5.13 5.64
C TYR A 128 -14.64 -4.20 6.22
N PHE A 129 -15.30 -3.37 5.43
CA PHE A 129 -16.13 -2.33 5.99
C PHE A 129 -17.54 -2.32 5.40
N ASP A 130 -18.52 -2.39 6.30
CA ASP A 130 -19.86 -1.88 6.04
C ASP A 130 -19.75 -0.42 5.54
N PRO A 131 -20.38 -0.05 4.42
CA PRO A 131 -20.37 1.31 3.89
C PRO A 131 -20.74 2.38 4.92
N ALA A 132 -21.69 2.09 5.82
CA ALA A 132 -22.07 2.99 6.90
C ALA A 132 -20.95 3.20 7.96
N GLN A 133 -20.12 2.20 8.19
CA GLN A 133 -18.96 2.30 9.09
C GLN A 133 -17.81 3.08 8.45
N ARG A 134 -17.62 2.94 7.14
CA ARG A 134 -16.60 3.69 6.39
C ARG A 134 -16.83 5.20 6.45
N LEU A 135 -18.10 5.64 6.43
CA LEU A 135 -18.48 7.05 6.50
C LEU A 135 -18.36 7.67 7.89
N LYS A 136 -18.27 6.88 8.96
CA LYS A 136 -17.99 7.44 10.30
C LYS A 136 -16.60 8.04 10.39
N GLY A 137 -15.69 7.63 9.51
CA GLY A 137 -14.31 8.05 9.49
C GLY A 137 -13.47 7.40 10.60
N ILE A 138 -12.23 7.07 10.25
CA ILE A 138 -11.24 6.56 11.21
C ILE A 138 -10.55 7.70 11.94
N ARG A 139 -9.94 7.38 13.08
CA ARG A 139 -9.12 8.31 13.85
C ARG A 139 -7.65 7.98 13.65
N LEU A 140 -6.85 9.00 13.36
CA LEU A 140 -5.41 8.90 13.16
C LEU A 140 -4.67 9.60 14.31
N ASP A 141 -3.56 9.02 14.71
CA ASP A 141 -2.60 9.65 15.60
C ASP A 141 -1.60 10.50 14.79
N LEU A 142 -0.78 11.29 15.46
CA LEU A 142 0.41 11.91 14.87
C LEU A 142 1.63 11.05 15.18
N ALA A 143 2.32 10.57 14.15
CA ALA A 143 3.50 9.73 14.30
C ALA A 143 4.70 10.53 14.85
N GLU A 144 5.49 9.90 15.74
CA GLU A 144 6.75 10.46 16.20
C GLU A 144 7.86 10.40 15.14
N TYR A 145 7.88 9.30 14.36
CA TYR A 145 8.84 9.13 13.27
C TYR A 145 8.37 9.83 12.02
N ARG A 146 9.33 10.43 11.30
CA ARG A 146 9.10 11.17 10.06
C ARG A 146 9.53 10.36 8.85
N ARG A 147 8.94 10.65 7.69
CA ARG A 147 9.44 10.13 6.42
C ARG A 147 10.83 10.72 6.15
N PRO A 148 11.80 9.91 5.71
CA PRO A 148 13.18 10.33 5.54
C PRO A 148 13.33 11.33 4.38
N ASP A 149 14.36 12.15 4.47
CA ASP A 149 14.84 12.93 3.33
C ASP A 149 15.18 11.99 2.16
N PRO A 150 14.76 12.28 0.92
CA PRO A 150 15.10 11.48 -0.27
C PRO A 150 16.60 11.27 -0.50
N LYS A 151 17.46 12.09 0.11
CA LYS A 151 18.91 11.93 0.09
C LYS A 151 19.45 10.98 1.16
N THR A 152 18.62 10.57 2.12
CA THR A 152 19.02 9.65 3.21
C THR A 152 18.55 8.22 2.98
N ALA A 153 17.56 8.02 2.12
CA ALA A 153 17.03 6.70 1.79
C ALA A 153 16.33 6.74 0.42
N PRO A 154 16.18 5.61 -0.29
CA PRO A 154 15.45 5.52 -1.55
C PRO A 154 13.94 5.64 -1.31
N ALA A 155 13.48 6.82 -0.87
CA ALA A 155 12.14 7.06 -0.33
C ALA A 155 10.98 6.76 -1.31
N LEU A 156 11.26 6.73 -2.61
CA LEU A 156 10.29 6.40 -3.66
C LEU A 156 10.20 4.89 -3.95
N ALA A 157 11.08 4.07 -3.36
CA ALA A 157 10.99 2.62 -3.47
C ALA A 157 9.99 2.06 -2.44
N LYS A 158 9.22 1.03 -2.85
CA LYS A 158 8.43 0.24 -1.90
C LYS A 158 9.33 -0.81 -1.23
N ALA A 159 10.32 -0.31 -0.49
CA ALA A 159 11.38 -1.11 0.15
C ALA A 159 11.01 -1.47 1.59
N ALA A 160 11.25 -2.72 1.99
CA ALA A 160 10.89 -3.23 3.32
C ALA A 160 11.51 -2.40 4.46
N GLY A 161 12.76 -1.95 4.31
CA GLY A 161 13.46 -1.15 5.31
C GLY A 161 12.79 0.20 5.64
N LEU A 162 12.02 0.75 4.71
CA LEU A 162 11.27 2.00 4.92
C LEU A 162 9.99 1.80 5.75
N TYR A 163 9.56 0.55 5.96
CA TYR A 163 8.35 0.22 6.72
C TYR A 163 8.60 0.02 8.22
N MET A 164 9.84 0.00 8.65
CA MET A 164 10.18 -0.08 10.07
C MET A 164 9.53 1.07 10.87
N ILE A 165 9.71 2.30 10.40
CA ILE A 165 9.11 3.49 11.04
C ILE A 165 7.59 3.48 10.96
N CYS A 166 7.02 2.95 9.88
CA CYS A 166 5.57 2.79 9.73
C CYS A 166 5.02 1.79 10.76
N THR A 167 5.67 0.61 10.91
CA THR A 167 5.27 -0.42 11.87
C THR A 167 5.30 0.11 13.30
N ILE A 168 6.37 0.77 13.72
CA ILE A 168 6.49 1.34 15.06
C ILE A 168 5.43 2.41 15.30
N SER A 169 5.21 3.31 14.33
CA SER A 169 4.21 4.39 14.44
C SER A 169 2.80 3.81 14.55
N LYS A 170 2.47 2.80 13.73
CA LYS A 170 1.17 2.14 13.78
C LYS A 170 0.92 1.43 15.11
N HIS A 171 1.89 0.67 15.62
CA HIS A 171 1.77 0.01 16.93
C HIS A 171 1.53 1.02 18.06
N ARG A 172 2.18 2.19 18.02
CA ARG A 172 1.97 3.24 19.02
C ARG A 172 0.58 3.86 18.91
N ALA A 173 0.12 4.13 17.68
CA ALA A 173 -1.22 4.64 17.41
C ALA A 173 -2.30 3.66 17.92
N GLU A 174 -2.18 2.39 17.60
CA GLU A 174 -3.12 1.34 18.03
C GLU A 174 -3.19 1.20 19.56
N LYS A 175 -2.04 1.27 20.25
CA LYS A 175 -2.00 1.28 21.73
C LYS A 175 -2.72 2.50 22.34
N ARG A 176 -2.84 3.60 21.62
CA ARG A 176 -3.57 4.81 22.02
C ARG A 176 -5.02 4.84 21.50
N GLY A 177 -5.49 3.77 20.85
CA GLY A 177 -6.87 3.63 20.36
C GLY A 177 -7.14 4.33 19.03
N TYR A 178 -6.10 4.61 18.25
CA TYR A 178 -6.20 5.12 16.87
C TYR A 178 -6.10 3.97 15.85
N ALA A 179 -6.69 4.16 14.68
CA ALA A 179 -6.65 3.16 13.61
C ALA A 179 -5.33 3.15 12.84
N ASP A 180 -4.66 4.31 12.73
CA ASP A 180 -3.39 4.49 12.03
C ASP A 180 -2.74 5.79 12.53
N ALA A 181 -1.61 6.20 11.93
CA ALA A 181 -0.95 7.47 12.22
C ALA A 181 -0.61 8.24 10.94
N MET A 182 -0.83 9.56 10.98
CA MET A 182 -0.29 10.49 10.00
C MET A 182 1.19 10.74 10.28
N MET A 183 2.02 10.64 9.25
CA MET A 183 3.45 10.90 9.32
C MET A 183 3.78 12.25 8.67
N LEU A 184 4.72 12.96 9.26
CA LEU A 184 5.31 14.14 8.65
C LEU A 184 6.57 13.76 7.86
N ASP A 185 6.98 14.62 6.94
CA ASP A 185 8.30 14.53 6.32
C ASP A 185 9.41 15.04 7.26
N TRP A 186 10.66 14.92 6.84
CA TRP A 186 11.84 15.38 7.61
C TRP A 186 11.82 16.90 7.90
N GLN A 187 11.04 17.67 7.15
CA GLN A 187 10.90 19.12 7.32
C GLN A 187 9.69 19.52 8.19
N GLY A 188 8.92 18.53 8.68
CA GLY A 188 7.72 18.76 9.48
C GLY A 188 6.45 19.02 8.70
N ARG A 189 6.41 18.74 7.39
CA ARG A 189 5.23 18.86 6.54
C ARG A 189 4.46 17.55 6.54
N VAL A 190 3.18 17.59 6.24
CA VAL A 190 2.37 16.39 6.06
C VAL A 190 2.91 15.57 4.89
N ALA A 191 3.12 14.27 5.12
CA ALA A 191 3.58 13.32 4.12
C ALA A 191 2.47 12.33 3.74
N GLU A 192 2.28 11.31 4.53
CA GLU A 192 1.31 10.24 4.30
C GLU A 192 0.93 9.58 5.64
N CYS A 193 0.12 8.52 5.64
CA CYS A 193 -0.07 7.64 6.79
C CYS A 193 0.91 6.46 6.75
N THR A 194 0.87 5.57 7.75
CA THR A 194 1.85 4.47 7.83
C THR A 194 1.78 3.50 6.64
N GLY A 195 0.63 3.40 5.99
CA GLY A 195 0.42 2.53 4.82
C GLY A 195 -0.52 3.09 3.76
N ALA A 196 -0.79 4.42 3.79
CA ALA A 196 -1.79 5.06 2.92
C ALA A 196 -1.41 6.52 2.64
N ASN A 197 -1.76 7.02 1.45
CA ASN A 197 -1.64 8.44 1.14
C ASN A 197 -2.83 9.22 1.73
N ILE A 198 -2.66 10.52 1.97
CA ILE A 198 -3.64 11.37 2.64
C ILE A 198 -4.10 12.53 1.77
N PHE A 199 -5.36 12.91 1.94
CA PHE A 199 -6.04 13.98 1.20
C PHE A 199 -6.89 14.82 2.14
N PHE A 200 -6.98 16.11 1.85
CA PHE A 200 -7.77 17.08 2.58
C PHE A 200 -8.70 17.82 1.64
N ILE A 201 -9.91 18.14 2.08
CA ILE A 201 -10.86 18.92 1.30
C ILE A 201 -11.04 20.29 1.98
N LYS A 202 -10.88 21.33 1.18
CA LYS A 202 -11.11 22.71 1.57
C LYS A 202 -11.72 23.46 0.41
N ASP A 203 -12.79 24.23 0.66
CA ASP A 203 -13.49 25.07 -0.34
C ASP A 203 -13.87 24.29 -1.61
N GLY A 204 -14.31 23.02 -1.47
CA GLY A 204 -14.70 22.14 -2.57
C GLY A 204 -13.55 21.62 -3.42
N LYS A 205 -12.30 21.88 -3.07
CA LYS A 205 -11.08 21.38 -3.73
C LYS A 205 -10.40 20.34 -2.88
N ILE A 206 -9.65 19.44 -3.54
CA ILE A 206 -8.86 18.39 -2.90
C ILE A 206 -7.40 18.81 -2.87
N TYR A 207 -6.77 18.69 -1.71
CA TYR A 207 -5.35 18.93 -1.50
C TYR A 207 -4.68 17.64 -1.05
N THR A 208 -3.52 17.33 -1.61
CA THR A 208 -2.72 16.17 -1.21
C THR A 208 -1.23 16.52 -1.23
N PRO A 209 -0.42 15.97 -0.31
CA PRO A 209 1.00 16.22 -0.33
C PRO A 209 1.68 15.78 -1.63
N THR A 210 2.69 16.56 -2.08
CA THR A 210 3.56 16.15 -3.18
C THR A 210 4.35 14.91 -2.78
N ALA A 211 4.27 13.85 -3.60
CA ALA A 211 4.92 12.57 -3.31
C ALA A 211 6.42 12.61 -3.68
N ASP A 212 7.23 13.34 -2.91
CA ASP A 212 8.67 13.53 -3.12
C ASP A 212 9.55 12.76 -2.10
N CYS A 213 8.98 12.33 -0.97
CA CYS A 213 9.68 11.56 0.08
C CYS A 213 8.90 10.31 0.54
N PHE A 214 7.86 9.96 -0.16
CA PHE A 214 7.03 8.80 0.10
C PHE A 214 6.46 8.24 -1.21
N LEU A 215 5.78 7.12 -1.13
CA LEU A 215 5.31 6.41 -2.30
C LEU A 215 4.11 7.12 -2.94
N ALA A 216 4.21 7.45 -4.23
CA ALA A 216 3.05 7.85 -5.04
C ALA A 216 2.14 6.61 -5.25
N GLY A 217 1.08 6.51 -4.46
CA GLY A 217 0.21 5.33 -4.45
C GLY A 217 -0.60 5.16 -5.74
N ILE A 218 -0.81 3.92 -6.18
CA ILE A 218 -1.67 3.59 -7.33
C ILE A 218 -3.14 3.93 -6.98
N THR A 219 -3.55 3.63 -5.76
CA THR A 219 -4.87 4.06 -5.25
C THR A 219 -4.99 5.58 -5.18
N ARG A 220 -3.91 6.28 -4.80
CA ARG A 220 -3.85 7.75 -4.84
C ARG A 220 -4.08 8.28 -6.26
N ALA A 221 -3.37 7.74 -7.24
CA ALA A 221 -3.54 8.12 -8.65
C ALA A 221 -4.97 7.86 -9.15
N THR A 222 -5.57 6.74 -8.74
CA THR A 222 -6.97 6.41 -9.04
C THR A 222 -7.93 7.43 -8.43
N ALA A 223 -7.78 7.78 -7.16
CA ALA A 223 -8.63 8.78 -6.50
C ALA A 223 -8.53 10.16 -7.17
N ILE A 224 -7.33 10.58 -7.58
CA ILE A 224 -7.12 11.82 -8.35
C ILE A 224 -7.85 11.76 -9.70
N ALA A 225 -7.77 10.63 -10.41
CA ALA A 225 -8.46 10.46 -11.69
C ALA A 225 -9.99 10.48 -11.52
N LEU A 226 -10.52 9.85 -10.48
CA LEU A 226 -11.94 9.88 -10.14
C LEU A 226 -12.42 11.30 -9.81
N ALA A 227 -11.68 12.05 -8.99
CA ALA A 227 -12.00 13.44 -8.68
C ALA A 227 -12.07 14.31 -9.94
N LYS A 228 -11.12 14.14 -10.86
CA LYS A 228 -11.11 14.85 -12.15
C LYS A 228 -12.32 14.53 -13.04
N ARG A 229 -12.86 13.29 -13.01
CA ARG A 229 -14.09 12.93 -13.73
C ARG A 229 -15.31 13.75 -13.25
N HIS A 230 -15.30 14.19 -12.00
CA HIS A 230 -16.32 15.05 -11.40
C HIS A 230 -16.00 16.55 -11.46
N ASN A 231 -14.98 16.94 -12.23
CA ASN A 231 -14.49 18.32 -12.30
C ASN A 231 -14.09 18.90 -10.91
N ILE A 232 -13.67 18.04 -9.98
CA ILE A 232 -13.12 18.46 -8.70
C ILE A 232 -11.62 18.74 -8.88
N GLU A 233 -11.22 19.97 -8.57
CA GLU A 233 -9.82 20.38 -8.65
C GLU A 233 -9.00 19.65 -7.60
N VAL A 234 -7.88 19.03 -8.02
CA VAL A 234 -6.91 18.38 -7.14
C VAL A 234 -5.58 19.11 -7.21
N ILE A 235 -5.12 19.58 -6.05
CA ILE A 235 -3.90 20.37 -5.90
C ILE A 235 -2.87 19.55 -5.13
N GLU A 236 -1.82 19.14 -5.82
CA GLU A 236 -0.67 18.47 -5.24
C GLU A 236 0.34 19.53 -4.80
N ARG A 237 0.52 19.67 -3.50
CA ARG A 237 1.43 20.68 -2.91
C ARG A 237 1.95 20.25 -1.55
N ARG A 238 2.92 20.98 -1.04
CA ARG A 238 3.35 20.88 0.35
C ARG A 238 2.28 21.41 1.28
N ILE A 239 1.99 20.69 2.37
CA ILE A 239 0.96 21.01 3.36
C ILE A 239 1.65 21.03 4.73
N VAL A 240 1.41 22.08 5.52
CA VAL A 240 1.87 22.14 6.89
C VAL A 240 0.74 21.76 7.86
N PRO A 241 1.05 21.16 9.03
CA PRO A 241 0.02 20.71 9.97
C PRO A 241 -0.94 21.81 10.42
N GLU A 242 -0.49 23.06 10.52
CA GLU A 242 -1.28 24.21 10.95
C GLU A 242 -2.46 24.51 10.00
N GLU A 243 -2.33 24.10 8.73
CA GLU A 243 -3.40 24.28 7.73
C GLU A 243 -4.58 23.32 7.91
N LEU A 244 -4.39 22.22 8.64
CA LEU A 244 -5.37 21.12 8.71
C LEU A 244 -6.70 21.58 9.34
N SER A 245 -6.66 22.51 10.28
CA SER A 245 -7.85 23.08 10.90
C SER A 245 -8.79 23.80 9.93
N SER A 246 -8.31 24.19 8.75
CA SER A 246 -9.10 24.83 7.71
C SER A 246 -9.74 23.85 6.72
N SER A 247 -9.49 22.54 6.85
CA SER A 247 -10.05 21.51 6.00
C SER A 247 -11.38 20.99 6.56
N SER A 248 -12.38 20.83 5.71
CA SER A 248 -13.70 20.32 6.10
C SER A 248 -13.74 18.79 6.16
N GLU A 249 -13.07 18.12 5.20
CA GLU A 249 -13.04 16.67 5.09
C GLU A 249 -11.58 16.19 4.99
N CYS A 250 -11.36 14.94 5.40
CA CYS A 250 -10.09 14.24 5.20
C CYS A 250 -10.37 12.79 4.81
N PHE A 251 -9.56 12.22 3.93
CA PHE A 251 -9.58 10.79 3.61
C PHE A 251 -8.19 10.27 3.29
N ILE A 252 -8.03 8.97 3.40
CA ILE A 252 -6.80 8.26 3.03
C ILE A 252 -7.05 7.29 1.88
N THR A 253 -5.98 6.94 1.15
CA THR A 253 -6.04 5.98 0.05
C THR A 253 -4.91 4.97 0.14
N GLY A 254 -5.22 3.70 -0.08
CA GLY A 254 -4.24 2.61 -0.12
C GLY A 254 -4.89 1.31 -0.55
N THR A 255 -4.11 0.32 -0.93
CA THR A 255 -4.64 -0.98 -1.39
C THR A 255 -5.53 -1.65 -0.35
N ALA A 256 -5.13 -1.66 0.93
CA ALA A 256 -5.92 -2.22 2.01
C ALA A 256 -7.00 -1.24 2.51
N ALA A 257 -6.70 0.06 2.51
CA ALA A 257 -7.60 1.11 2.97
C ALA A 257 -8.64 1.51 1.91
N GLU A 258 -8.41 1.19 0.64
CA GLU A 258 -9.20 1.70 -0.48
C GLU A 258 -9.29 3.23 -0.41
N VAL A 259 -10.49 3.80 -0.40
CA VAL A 259 -10.74 5.19 -0.01
C VAL A 259 -11.46 5.15 1.34
N THR A 260 -10.84 5.69 2.38
CA THR A 260 -11.39 5.65 3.75
C THR A 260 -11.43 7.06 4.33
N ALA A 261 -12.60 7.45 4.83
CA ALA A 261 -12.80 8.72 5.49
C ALA A 261 -12.01 8.80 6.80
N VAL A 262 -11.54 10.00 7.15
CA VAL A 262 -10.87 10.32 8.41
C VAL A 262 -11.71 11.35 9.16
N SER A 263 -12.04 11.07 10.42
CA SER A 263 -12.81 11.98 11.28
C SER A 263 -11.92 12.76 12.25
N GLN A 264 -10.69 12.30 12.52
CA GLN A 264 -9.79 12.95 13.45
C GLN A 264 -8.33 12.61 13.13
N ILE A 265 -7.44 13.58 13.27
CA ILE A 265 -5.99 13.41 13.30
C ILE A 265 -5.49 14.16 14.54
N ALA A 266 -4.99 13.46 15.56
CA ALA A 266 -4.65 14.05 16.86
C ALA A 266 -5.76 15.02 17.35
N ASP A 267 -5.51 16.33 17.39
CA ASP A 267 -6.48 17.35 17.82
C ASP A 267 -7.32 17.93 16.69
N TRP A 268 -6.98 17.65 15.43
CA TRP A 268 -7.75 18.13 14.27
C TRP A 268 -8.94 17.21 14.00
N THR A 269 -10.12 17.79 13.82
CA THR A 269 -11.36 17.08 13.51
C THR A 269 -11.87 17.38 12.12
N PHE A 270 -12.44 16.40 11.44
CA PHE A 270 -12.97 16.48 10.11
C PHE A 270 -14.37 15.84 10.07
N THR A 271 -15.25 16.36 9.25
CA THR A 271 -16.57 15.76 9.03
C THR A 271 -16.56 15.06 7.69
N PRO A 272 -16.59 13.70 7.63
CA PRO A 272 -16.74 13.00 6.37
C PRO A 272 -17.94 13.52 5.59
N GLY A 273 -17.71 14.05 4.40
CA GLY A 273 -18.69 14.79 3.65
C GLY A 273 -18.91 14.24 2.24
N ARG A 274 -19.55 15.06 1.40
CA ARG A 274 -20.01 14.68 0.07
C ARG A 274 -18.88 14.23 -0.86
N ILE A 275 -17.74 14.94 -0.86
CA ILE A 275 -16.65 14.64 -1.79
C ILE A 275 -16.01 13.29 -1.40
N THR A 276 -15.73 13.09 -0.12
CA THR A 276 -15.19 11.81 0.37
C THR A 276 -16.15 10.67 0.05
N GLN A 277 -17.44 10.80 0.33
CA GLN A 277 -18.44 9.77 0.04
C GLN A 277 -18.51 9.44 -1.45
N GLN A 278 -18.51 10.46 -2.31
CA GLN A 278 -18.50 10.29 -3.76
C GLN A 278 -17.31 9.44 -4.21
N LEU A 279 -16.09 9.81 -3.79
CA LEU A 279 -14.88 9.09 -4.17
C LEU A 279 -14.83 7.67 -3.61
N MET A 280 -15.39 7.42 -2.43
CA MET A 280 -15.54 6.06 -1.86
C MET A 280 -16.44 5.20 -2.76
N ASN A 281 -17.58 5.72 -3.18
CA ASN A 281 -18.52 5.02 -4.05
C ASN A 281 -17.92 4.75 -5.42
N ASP A 282 -17.31 5.78 -6.02
CA ASP A 282 -16.67 5.67 -7.34
C ASP A 282 -15.51 4.67 -7.33
N TYR A 283 -14.68 4.67 -6.28
CA TYR A 283 -13.61 3.70 -6.15
C TYR A 283 -14.16 2.28 -6.01
N THR A 284 -15.20 2.08 -5.22
CA THR A 284 -15.86 0.78 -5.09
C THR A 284 -16.39 0.27 -6.44
N ALA A 285 -16.96 1.17 -7.26
CA ALA A 285 -17.41 0.82 -8.61
C ALA A 285 -16.24 0.57 -9.57
N GLU A 286 -15.15 1.37 -9.49
CA GLU A 286 -13.99 1.27 -10.38
C GLU A 286 -13.22 -0.05 -10.23
N VAL A 287 -13.19 -0.63 -9.02
CA VAL A 287 -12.45 -1.87 -8.75
C VAL A 287 -13.25 -3.13 -9.09
N GLN A 288 -14.55 -3.02 -9.40
CA GLN A 288 -15.35 -4.18 -9.80
C GLN A 288 -14.94 -4.68 -11.18
N PRO A 289 -14.89 -6.01 -11.41
CA PRO A 289 -14.63 -6.56 -12.74
C PRO A 289 -15.58 -6.03 -13.79
N LYS A 290 -15.06 -5.58 -14.91
CA LYS A 290 -15.87 -5.12 -16.05
C LYS A 290 -16.65 -6.29 -16.59
N GLY A 291 -17.95 -6.36 -16.36
CA GLY A 291 -18.86 -7.42 -16.87
C GLY A 291 -19.80 -8.02 -15.83
N LYS A 292 -19.63 -7.72 -14.54
CA LYS A 292 -20.64 -7.95 -13.52
C LYS A 292 -21.33 -6.63 -13.20
N ALA A 293 -22.35 -6.27 -14.02
CA ALA A 293 -23.35 -5.31 -13.56
C ALA A 293 -23.89 -5.81 -12.21
N ALA A 294 -23.94 -4.94 -11.22
CA ALA A 294 -24.47 -5.24 -9.92
C ALA A 294 -25.83 -5.95 -10.09
N ALA A 295 -25.90 -7.21 -9.66
CA ALA A 295 -27.18 -7.80 -9.33
C ALA A 295 -27.67 -7.03 -8.11
N ALA A 296 -28.67 -6.18 -8.33
CA ALA A 296 -29.36 -5.37 -7.34
C ALA A 296 -30.05 -6.25 -6.29
#